data_2c9ab9609afdb84840ca78f4897d5bfd
#
_entry.id   2c9ab9609afdb84840ca78f4897d5bfd
#
_cell.length_a   1.000
_cell.length_b   1.000
_cell.length_c   1.000
_cell.angle_alpha   90.00
_cell.angle_beta   90.00
_cell.angle_gamma   90.00
#
_symmetry.space_group_name_H-M   'P 1'
#
loop_
_entity.id
_entity.type
_entity.pdbx_description
1 polymer ?
#
loop_
_entity_poly.entity_id
_entity_poly.type
_entity_poly.pdbx_seq_one_letter_code
_entity_poly.pdbx_strand_id
1 'polypeptide(L)'
;MAAPGISCELIGDLFHVHPEVIRILYKLKGKDEIILISDAERGTGMPDGEYIDNGVRVIVQDGKTYTEDHVIYGSTITLLDAVKNLHSLGIPLNEVVKKASFNPAVAAGIASYTGSLTCGKYADILILDQNLNLQTVILGGNISFSA
;
A
#
# COMPACT_ATOMS: atom_id res chain seq x y z
N MET A 1 -5.37 -24.01 9.04
CA MET A 1 -4.98 -22.90 9.95
C MET A 1 -3.84 -22.12 9.29
N ALA A 2 -3.89 -20.79 9.31
CA ALA A 2 -2.74 -19.99 8.84
C ALA A 2 -1.55 -20.21 9.78
N ALA A 3 -0.36 -20.45 9.23
CA ALA A 3 0.83 -20.64 10.05
C ALA A 3 1.15 -19.35 10.83
N PRO A 4 1.32 -19.43 12.15
CA PRO A 4 1.67 -18.26 12.96
C PRO A 4 3.10 -17.80 12.64
N GLY A 5 3.37 -16.50 12.76
CA GLY A 5 4.71 -15.92 12.57
C GLY A 5 5.14 -15.75 11.11
N ILE A 6 4.23 -16.01 10.15
CA ILE A 6 4.48 -15.74 8.73
C ILE A 6 3.68 -14.49 8.34
N SER A 7 4.37 -13.40 7.98
CA SER A 7 3.75 -12.22 7.41
C SER A 7 3.34 -12.47 5.96
N CYS A 8 2.22 -11.86 5.55
CA CYS A 8 1.72 -11.88 4.18
C CYS A 8 1.78 -10.46 3.61
N GLU A 9 2.46 -10.27 2.50
CA GLU A 9 2.32 -9.07 1.69
C GLU A 9 1.01 -9.12 0.91
N LEU A 10 0.26 -8.03 0.95
CA LEU A 10 -1.05 -7.90 0.32
C LEU A 10 -1.07 -6.68 -0.59
N ILE A 11 -1.27 -6.89 -1.88
CA ILE A 11 -1.51 -5.82 -2.84
C ILE A 11 -2.92 -5.26 -2.59
N GLY A 12 -2.99 -3.96 -2.27
CA GLY A 12 -4.23 -3.31 -1.81
C GLY A 12 -5.08 -2.67 -2.91
N ASP A 13 -4.99 -3.13 -4.15
CA ASP A 13 -5.69 -2.54 -5.29
C ASP A 13 -7.12 -3.06 -5.52
N LEU A 14 -7.55 -4.08 -4.78
CA LEU A 14 -8.84 -4.78 -4.91
C LEU A 14 -9.02 -5.51 -6.28
N PHE A 15 -7.95 -5.61 -7.05
CA PHE A 15 -7.94 -6.25 -8.34
C PHE A 15 -7.12 -7.55 -8.34
N HIS A 16 -5.88 -7.52 -7.82
CA HIS A 16 -5.05 -8.72 -7.64
C HIS A 16 -5.71 -9.71 -6.68
N VAL A 17 -6.30 -9.19 -5.60
CA VAL A 17 -6.94 -10.00 -4.58
C VAL A 17 -8.38 -9.53 -4.39
N HIS A 18 -9.32 -10.44 -4.64
CA HIS A 18 -10.75 -10.14 -4.49
C HIS A 18 -11.07 -9.66 -3.06
N PRO A 19 -11.93 -8.65 -2.86
CA PRO A 19 -12.28 -8.10 -1.54
C PRO A 19 -12.68 -9.14 -0.50
N GLU A 20 -13.41 -10.18 -0.87
CA GLU A 20 -13.79 -11.25 0.08
C GLU A 20 -12.58 -12.07 0.55
N VAL A 21 -11.59 -12.29 -0.33
CA VAL A 21 -10.36 -12.98 0.06
C VAL A 21 -9.55 -12.10 1.02
N ILE A 22 -9.53 -10.78 0.81
CA ILE A 22 -8.91 -9.83 1.74
C ILE A 22 -9.59 -9.91 3.12
N ARG A 23 -10.93 -9.94 3.18
CA ARG A 23 -11.67 -10.11 4.45
C ARG A 23 -11.34 -11.43 5.16
N ILE A 24 -11.21 -12.51 4.41
CA ILE A 24 -10.83 -13.82 4.95
C ILE A 24 -9.39 -13.75 5.49
N LEU A 25 -8.45 -13.21 4.71
CA LEU A 25 -7.06 -13.04 5.12
C LEU A 25 -6.95 -12.21 6.40
N TYR A 26 -7.69 -11.09 6.47
CA TYR A 26 -7.73 -10.24 7.64
C TYR A 26 -8.22 -10.98 8.89
N LYS A 27 -9.27 -11.79 8.78
CA LYS A 27 -9.79 -12.62 9.88
C LYS A 27 -8.80 -13.70 10.34
N LEU A 28 -8.04 -14.27 9.41
CA LEU A 28 -7.07 -15.33 9.71
C LEU A 28 -5.76 -14.81 10.28
N LYS A 29 -5.24 -13.70 9.75
CA LYS A 29 -3.93 -13.14 10.08
C LYS A 29 -4.00 -11.97 11.06
N GLY A 30 -5.18 -11.35 11.20
CA GLY A 30 -5.38 -10.23 12.10
C GLY A 30 -4.60 -8.97 11.71
N LYS A 31 -4.25 -8.18 12.74
CA LYS A 31 -3.66 -6.85 12.54
C LYS A 31 -2.14 -6.84 12.37
N ASP A 32 -1.43 -7.90 12.77
CA ASP A 32 0.03 -7.88 12.95
C ASP A 32 0.79 -8.61 11.83
N GLU A 33 0.15 -9.56 11.15
CA GLU A 33 0.81 -10.43 10.18
C GLU A 33 0.51 -10.07 8.71
N ILE A 34 -0.14 -8.93 8.44
CA ILE A 34 -0.35 -8.42 7.08
C ILE A 34 0.52 -7.19 6.87
N ILE A 35 1.23 -7.16 5.75
CA ILE A 35 1.97 -6.01 5.22
C ILE A 35 1.23 -5.54 3.98
N LEU A 36 0.74 -4.30 4.01
CA LEU A 36 0.08 -3.70 2.85
C LEU A 36 1.11 -3.15 1.89
N ILE A 37 1.01 -3.52 0.63
CA ILE A 37 1.87 -3.04 -0.46
C ILE A 37 1.02 -2.49 -1.60
N SER A 38 1.59 -1.60 -2.40
CA SER A 38 0.99 -1.12 -3.63
C SER A 38 1.32 -2.00 -4.82
N ASP A 39 2.51 -2.59 -4.85
CA ASP A 39 3.07 -3.25 -6.03
C ASP A 39 3.05 -2.33 -7.24
N ALA A 40 3.34 -1.04 -6.99
CA ALA A 40 3.30 0.02 -7.99
C ALA A 40 4.44 -0.14 -8.99
N GLU A 41 4.10 -0.20 -10.26
CA GLU A 41 5.04 -0.29 -11.37
C GLU A 41 5.09 1.02 -12.17
N ARG A 42 5.84 1.03 -13.25
CA ARG A 42 6.08 2.23 -14.08
C ARG A 42 4.80 2.87 -14.63
N GLY A 43 3.72 2.11 -14.75
CA GLY A 43 2.39 2.59 -15.14
C GLY A 43 1.67 3.42 -14.08
N THR A 44 2.19 3.48 -12.85
CA THR A 44 1.54 4.22 -11.76
C THR A 44 1.49 5.71 -12.05
N GLY A 45 0.28 6.29 -12.03
CA GLY A 45 0.05 7.70 -12.35
C GLY A 45 0.17 8.06 -13.84
N MET A 46 0.42 7.08 -14.71
CA MET A 46 0.45 7.30 -16.16
C MET A 46 -0.96 7.22 -16.75
N PRO A 47 -1.26 7.99 -17.80
CA PRO A 47 -2.50 7.84 -18.56
C PRO A 47 -2.57 6.48 -19.26
N ASP A 48 -3.77 6.09 -19.70
CA ASP A 48 -3.95 4.89 -20.53
C ASP A 48 -3.06 4.97 -21.76
N GLY A 49 -2.39 3.86 -22.06
CA GLY A 49 -1.42 3.80 -23.16
C GLY A 49 -0.45 2.65 -23.03
N GLU A 50 0.54 2.63 -23.92
CA GLU A 50 1.57 1.61 -23.98
C GLU A 50 2.92 2.18 -23.55
N TYR A 51 3.63 1.42 -22.73
CA TYR A 51 4.90 1.81 -22.12
C TYR A 51 5.91 0.67 -22.19
N ILE A 52 7.18 0.99 -22.05
CA ILE A 52 8.25 -0.02 -21.89
C ILE A 52 8.77 0.07 -20.47
N ASP A 53 8.70 -1.04 -19.75
CA ASP A 53 9.29 -1.18 -18.44
C ASP A 53 10.28 -2.36 -18.41
N ASN A 54 11.55 -2.06 -18.13
CA ASN A 54 12.63 -3.05 -18.13
C ASN A 54 12.66 -3.97 -19.37
N GLY A 55 12.28 -3.41 -20.55
CA GLY A 55 12.22 -4.15 -21.82
C GLY A 55 10.91 -4.93 -22.02
N VAL A 56 9.99 -4.91 -21.06
CA VAL A 56 8.65 -5.49 -21.19
C VAL A 56 7.69 -4.41 -21.70
N ARG A 57 6.86 -4.75 -22.70
CA ARG A 57 5.77 -3.89 -23.15
C ARG A 57 4.62 -4.00 -22.14
N VAL A 58 4.25 -2.87 -21.54
CA VAL A 58 3.21 -2.75 -20.52
C VAL A 58 2.09 -1.87 -21.07
N ILE A 59 0.87 -2.33 -20.93
CA ILE A 59 -0.35 -1.63 -21.35
C ILE A 59 -1.05 -1.14 -20.09
N VAL A 60 -1.23 0.19 -19.97
CA VAL A 60 -2.09 0.81 -18.94
C VAL A 60 -3.46 1.00 -19.54
N GLN A 61 -4.48 0.41 -18.95
CA GLN A 61 -5.87 0.48 -19.39
C GLN A 61 -6.82 0.49 -18.18
N ASP A 62 -7.70 1.48 -18.13
CA ASP A 62 -8.70 1.63 -17.05
C ASP A 62 -8.08 1.54 -15.63
N GLY A 63 -6.91 2.16 -15.44
CA GLY A 63 -6.19 2.15 -14.17
C GLY A 63 -5.60 0.79 -13.77
N LYS A 64 -5.37 -0.09 -14.71
CA LYS A 64 -4.75 -1.41 -14.54
C LYS A 64 -3.60 -1.58 -15.52
N THR A 65 -2.66 -2.45 -15.18
CA THR A 65 -1.50 -2.74 -16.00
C THR A 65 -1.45 -4.20 -16.44
N TYR A 66 -1.10 -4.40 -17.70
CA TYR A 66 -1.02 -5.72 -18.32
C TYR A 66 0.21 -5.83 -19.23
N THR A 67 0.72 -7.04 -19.40
CA THR A 67 1.62 -7.37 -20.50
C THR A 67 0.85 -7.55 -21.82
N GLU A 68 1.56 -7.69 -22.94
CA GLU A 68 0.96 -8.02 -24.26
C GLU A 68 0.09 -9.29 -24.24
N ASP A 69 0.46 -10.26 -23.39
CA ASP A 69 -0.28 -11.52 -23.21
C ASP A 69 -1.46 -11.38 -22.23
N HIS A 70 -1.87 -10.16 -21.89
CA HIS A 70 -2.93 -9.86 -20.92
C HIS A 70 -2.71 -10.46 -19.54
N VAL A 71 -1.45 -10.63 -19.14
CA VAL A 71 -1.09 -10.97 -17.75
C VAL A 71 -1.00 -9.67 -16.95
N ILE A 72 -1.53 -9.66 -15.73
CA ILE A 72 -1.43 -8.52 -14.81
C ILE A 72 0.05 -8.22 -14.53
N TYR A 73 0.43 -6.94 -14.62
CA TYR A 73 1.81 -6.49 -14.44
C TYR A 73 1.87 -5.39 -13.37
N GLY A 74 1.99 -5.79 -12.11
CA GLY A 74 1.96 -4.87 -10.98
C GLY A 74 0.67 -4.05 -10.87
N SER A 75 0.71 -2.94 -10.17
CA SER A 75 -0.43 -2.06 -9.98
C SER A 75 -0.14 -0.61 -10.38
N THR A 76 -1.22 0.18 -10.50
CA THR A 76 -1.15 1.64 -10.75
C THR A 76 -1.46 2.47 -9.52
N ILE A 77 -1.73 1.85 -8.37
CA ILE A 77 -2.14 2.55 -7.16
C ILE A 77 -0.96 3.00 -6.32
N THR A 78 -1.15 4.07 -5.54
CA THR A 78 -0.24 4.43 -4.46
C THR A 78 -0.54 3.62 -3.19
N LEU A 79 0.39 3.60 -2.23
CA LEU A 79 0.14 2.97 -0.94
C LEU A 79 -1.01 3.66 -0.16
N LEU A 80 -1.22 4.97 -0.36
CA LEU A 80 -2.37 5.67 0.22
C LEU A 80 -3.70 5.20 -0.38
N ASP A 81 -3.73 4.90 -1.68
CA ASP A 81 -4.91 4.31 -2.32
C ASP A 81 -5.19 2.92 -1.76
N ALA A 82 -4.15 2.10 -1.56
CA ALA A 82 -4.28 0.80 -0.90
C ALA A 82 -4.88 0.93 0.52
N VAL A 83 -4.46 1.96 1.29
CA VAL A 83 -5.04 2.26 2.61
C VAL A 83 -6.52 2.61 2.49
N LYS A 84 -6.89 3.49 1.56
CA LYS A 84 -8.30 3.87 1.31
C LYS A 84 -9.14 2.65 0.93
N ASN A 85 -8.62 1.82 0.04
CA ASN A 85 -9.28 0.61 -0.45
C ASN A 85 -9.57 -0.37 0.70
N LEU A 86 -8.59 -0.70 1.52
CA LEU A 86 -8.82 -1.61 2.64
C LEU A 86 -9.77 -1.02 3.69
N HIS A 87 -9.66 0.29 3.96
CA HIS A 87 -10.58 0.96 4.86
C HIS A 87 -12.03 0.92 4.34
N SER A 88 -12.25 1.06 3.05
CA SER A 88 -13.57 0.95 2.41
C SER A 88 -14.22 -0.44 2.58
N LEU A 89 -13.41 -1.47 2.82
CA LEU A 89 -13.90 -2.83 3.13
C LEU A 89 -14.38 -3.00 4.58
N GLY A 90 -14.35 -1.92 5.39
CA GLY A 90 -14.75 -1.92 6.79
C GLY A 90 -13.64 -2.27 7.77
N ILE A 91 -12.38 -2.34 7.33
CA ILE A 91 -11.24 -2.54 8.24
C ILE A 91 -10.96 -1.20 8.97
N PRO A 92 -10.80 -1.19 10.30
CA PRO A 92 -10.52 0.03 11.05
C PRO A 92 -9.26 0.75 10.54
N LEU A 93 -9.35 2.07 10.34
CA LEU A 93 -8.27 2.85 9.72
C LEU A 93 -6.92 2.70 10.44
N ASN A 94 -6.92 2.72 11.78
CA ASN A 94 -5.71 2.54 12.57
C ASN A 94 -5.03 1.17 12.33
N GLU A 95 -5.81 0.14 12.03
CA GLU A 95 -5.28 -1.18 11.71
C GLU A 95 -4.77 -1.26 10.28
N VAL A 96 -5.42 -0.57 9.32
CA VAL A 96 -4.92 -0.46 7.95
C VAL A 96 -3.62 0.31 7.91
N VAL A 97 -3.56 1.47 8.58
CA VAL A 97 -2.33 2.29 8.68
C VAL A 97 -1.19 1.49 9.30
N LYS A 98 -1.47 0.67 10.34
CA LYS A 98 -0.45 -0.21 10.92
C LYS A 98 0.14 -1.18 9.89
N LYS A 99 -0.70 -1.74 9.00
CA LYS A 99 -0.26 -2.64 7.91
C LYS A 99 0.59 -1.93 6.84
N ALA A 100 0.36 -0.64 6.63
CA ALA A 100 1.11 0.17 5.67
C ALA A 100 2.38 0.81 6.23
N SER A 101 2.57 0.83 7.56
CA SER A 101 3.68 1.55 8.20
C SER A 101 4.45 0.69 9.21
N PHE A 102 3.83 0.32 10.32
CA PHE A 102 4.53 -0.36 11.42
C PHE A 102 4.89 -1.81 11.07
N ASN A 103 3.95 -2.57 10.50
CA ASN A 103 4.21 -3.97 10.16
C ASN A 103 5.37 -4.14 9.15
N PRO A 104 5.43 -3.37 8.03
CA PRO A 104 6.60 -3.42 7.14
C PRO A 104 7.89 -2.97 7.82
N ALA A 105 7.84 -1.98 8.73
CA ALA A 105 9.01 -1.56 9.48
C ALA A 105 9.53 -2.67 10.42
N VAL A 106 8.64 -3.44 11.03
CA VAL A 106 9.00 -4.63 11.83
C VAL A 106 9.64 -5.69 10.95
N ALA A 107 9.02 -6.02 9.82
CA ALA A 107 9.53 -7.03 8.89
C ALA A 107 10.92 -6.68 8.33
N ALA A 108 11.16 -5.39 8.05
CA ALA A 108 12.43 -4.88 7.57
C ALA A 108 13.48 -4.68 8.69
N GLY A 109 13.12 -4.89 9.97
CA GLY A 109 14.04 -4.68 11.11
C GLY A 109 14.31 -3.22 11.44
N ILE A 110 13.50 -2.27 10.96
CA ILE A 110 13.70 -0.83 11.09
C ILE A 110 12.69 -0.14 12.03
N ALA A 111 11.85 -0.90 12.72
CA ALA A 111 10.80 -0.36 13.59
C ALA A 111 11.33 0.46 14.79
N SER A 112 12.62 0.37 15.10
CA SER A 112 13.23 1.19 16.16
C SER A 112 13.30 2.68 15.82
N TYR A 113 13.33 3.04 14.53
CA TYR A 113 13.49 4.44 14.10
C TYR A 113 12.43 4.95 13.11
N THR A 114 11.50 4.12 12.65
CA THR A 114 10.39 4.53 11.76
C THR A 114 9.12 3.70 11.98
N GLY A 115 8.07 3.95 11.20
CA GLY A 115 6.82 3.17 11.14
C GLY A 115 5.80 3.48 12.23
N SER A 116 6.08 4.42 13.15
CA SER A 116 5.11 4.86 14.17
C SER A 116 5.43 6.25 14.69
N LEU A 117 4.41 6.98 15.18
CA LEU A 117 4.54 8.28 15.81
C LEU A 117 4.96 8.11 17.28
N THR A 118 6.26 7.86 17.48
CA THR A 118 6.87 7.69 18.82
C THR A 118 8.07 8.61 18.94
N CYS A 119 8.24 9.27 20.09
CA CYS A 119 9.39 10.14 20.33
C CYS A 119 10.71 9.40 20.08
N GLY A 120 11.65 10.06 19.41
CA GLY A 120 12.95 9.51 19.06
C GLY A 120 13.01 8.80 17.70
N LYS A 121 11.88 8.66 16.99
CA LYS A 121 11.83 8.15 15.62
C LYS A 121 11.88 9.28 14.60
N TYR A 122 12.18 8.93 13.35
CA TYR A 122 12.07 9.86 12.24
C TYR A 122 10.65 10.41 12.11
N ALA A 123 10.54 11.71 11.88
CA ALA A 123 9.28 12.39 11.66
C ALA A 123 8.91 12.33 10.16
N ASP A 124 8.58 11.12 9.69
CA ASP A 124 8.01 10.88 8.36
C ASP A 124 6.50 10.73 8.53
N ILE A 125 5.74 11.78 8.21
CA ILE A 125 4.34 11.90 8.60
C ILE A 125 3.51 12.37 7.40
N LEU A 126 2.37 11.71 7.18
CA LEU A 126 1.32 12.18 6.30
C LEU A 126 0.20 12.83 7.12
N ILE A 127 -0.21 14.03 6.75
CA ILE A 127 -1.40 14.68 7.27
C ILE A 127 -2.49 14.55 6.22
N LEU A 128 -3.61 13.94 6.60
CA LEU A 128 -4.74 13.68 5.73
C LEU A 128 -5.98 14.41 6.25
N ASP A 129 -6.87 14.78 5.35
CA ASP A 129 -8.19 15.27 5.74
C ASP A 129 -9.13 14.11 6.17
N GLN A 130 -10.38 14.44 6.52
CA GLN A 130 -11.39 13.46 6.93
C GLN A 130 -11.77 12.46 5.81
N ASN A 131 -11.51 12.80 4.55
CA ASN A 131 -11.74 11.96 3.39
C ASN A 131 -10.48 11.20 2.96
N LEU A 132 -9.44 11.21 3.79
CA LEU A 132 -8.12 10.63 3.53
C LEU A 132 -7.40 11.25 2.32
N ASN A 133 -7.70 12.51 1.97
CA ASN A 133 -6.92 13.22 0.97
C ASN A 133 -5.67 13.80 1.59
N LEU A 134 -4.56 13.69 0.85
CA LEU A 134 -3.26 14.17 1.30
C LEU A 134 -3.26 15.69 1.41
N GLN A 135 -2.91 16.20 2.58
CA GLN A 135 -2.78 17.64 2.87
C GLN A 135 -1.31 18.04 3.01
N THR A 136 -0.53 17.25 3.74
CA THR A 136 0.88 17.58 3.97
C THR A 136 1.72 16.32 4.07
N VAL A 137 2.92 16.39 3.53
CA VAL A 137 3.97 15.38 3.71
C VAL A 137 5.12 16.01 4.53
N ILE A 138 5.45 15.40 5.64
CA ILE A 138 6.63 15.71 6.43
C ILE A 138 7.62 14.57 6.25
N LEU A 139 8.85 14.90 5.86
CA LEU A 139 9.94 13.95 5.67
C LEU A 139 11.14 14.38 6.52
N GLY A 140 11.56 13.51 7.44
CA GLY A 140 12.64 13.82 8.37
C GLY A 140 12.42 15.09 9.19
N GLY A 141 11.14 15.42 9.52
CA GLY A 141 10.77 16.63 10.27
C GLY A 141 10.60 17.90 9.43
N ASN A 142 10.81 17.83 8.10
CA ASN A 142 10.65 18.98 7.21
C ASN A 142 9.40 18.80 6.33
N ILE A 143 8.65 19.89 6.10
CA ILE A 143 7.52 19.86 5.16
C ILE A 143 8.09 19.70 3.76
N SER A 144 7.74 18.60 3.09
CA SER A 144 8.14 18.27 1.73
C SER A 144 7.04 18.60 0.71
N PHE A 145 5.78 18.58 1.14
CA PHE A 145 4.60 18.91 0.34
C PHE A 145 3.50 19.50 1.22
N SER A 146 2.77 20.49 0.68
CA SER A 146 1.52 21.01 1.27
C SER A 146 0.54 21.31 0.13
N ALA A 147 -0.71 20.81 0.24
CA ALA A 147 -1.80 21.05 -0.72
C ALA A 147 -2.37 22.46 -0.58
#